data_8c0e59c91973779d4f2df477a1333119
#
_entry.id   8c0e59c91973779d4f2df477a1333119
#
_cell.length_a   1.000
_cell.length_b   1.000
_cell.length_c   1.000
_cell.angle_alpha   90.00
_cell.angle_beta   90.00
_cell.angle_gamma   90.00
#
_symmetry.space_group_name_H-M   'P 1'
#
loop_
_entity.id
_entity.type
_entity.pdbx_description
1 polymer ?
#
loop_
_entity_poly.entity_id
_entity_poly.type
_entity_poly.pdbx_seq_one_letter_code
_entity_poly.pdbx_strand_id
1 'polypeptide(L)'
;METSVVRQTLAVLHPAGIIDNKAVELYNYINNVNEYTIVVPDADVLSCVCGTNDNNLKLIENHLGTPVFTRGNELSVNTDDSSVRQEFQYIIDRIVDEINDGSRNTGDIIASVLNIERRADVEQTSILVPGALRKIYPRTQNQADYIMSMRRHDMVFCYGAAGSGKTFLAVAEALRLLLSRQKSKMIISRPVVEAGESLGFLPGDLQDKLNPYLRPFYDAMEMIIPRETVKRLVEAGAIEIAPLAYMRGRTLNNSVIILDEAQNTTVEQMKMFLTRMGEGAKVFVAGDITQTDLPKRVQSGLVHAANLLSSIKEIGMNRLTAEDVVRNPLVKKIVKAYENEQNESE
;
A
#
# COMPACT_ATOMS: atom_id res chain seq x y z
N MET A 1 10.45 5.02 46.96
CA MET A 1 10.84 6.03 47.98
C MET A 1 10.43 7.45 47.53
N GLU A 2 10.38 7.76 46.28
CA GLU A 2 10.07 9.11 45.72
C GLU A 2 8.62 9.57 45.88
N THR A 3 7.64 8.67 45.76
CA THR A 3 6.21 9.00 45.95
C THR A 3 5.86 9.43 47.40
N SER A 4 6.67 9.06 48.39
CA SER A 4 6.49 9.48 49.78
C SER A 4 6.95 10.91 50.03
N VAL A 5 8.02 11.35 49.34
CA VAL A 5 8.58 12.71 49.46
C VAL A 5 7.63 13.72 48.81
N VAL A 6 7.07 13.38 47.64
CA VAL A 6 6.10 14.26 46.93
C VAL A 6 4.83 14.47 47.75
N ARG A 7 4.26 13.43 48.34
CA ARG A 7 3.09 13.54 49.24
C ARG A 7 3.39 14.36 50.49
N GLN A 8 4.58 14.25 51.08
CA GLN A 8 4.98 15.05 52.22
C GLN A 8 5.21 16.52 51.85
N THR A 9 5.78 16.81 50.67
CA THR A 9 6.01 18.19 50.20
C THR A 9 4.70 18.89 49.86
N LEU A 10 3.73 18.21 49.22
CA LEU A 10 2.39 18.76 48.96
C LEU A 10 1.56 18.96 50.21
N ALA A 11 1.71 18.11 51.22
CA ALA A 11 0.99 18.24 52.49
C ALA A 11 1.53 19.39 53.36
N VAL A 12 2.78 19.78 53.20
CA VAL A 12 3.42 20.89 53.93
C VAL A 12 3.03 22.25 53.33
N LEU A 13 2.65 22.30 52.05
CA LEU A 13 2.40 23.56 51.36
C LEU A 13 0.96 24.13 51.47
N HIS A 14 -0.07 23.33 51.91
CA HIS A 14 -1.43 23.83 52.06
C HIS A 14 -2.32 23.12 53.09
N PRO A 15 -2.47 23.70 54.28
CA PRO A 15 -3.50 23.28 55.23
C PRO A 15 -4.92 23.78 54.88
N ALA A 16 -5.11 24.60 53.82
CA ALA A 16 -6.39 25.28 53.51
C ALA A 16 -7.00 24.91 52.12
N GLY A 17 -6.55 23.90 51.43
CA GLY A 17 -7.23 23.40 50.20
C GLY A 17 -7.18 24.28 48.97
N ILE A 18 -6.36 25.36 48.98
CA ILE A 18 -6.13 26.20 47.77
C ILE A 18 -4.89 25.69 47.06
N ILE A 19 -5.05 25.17 45.84
CA ILE A 19 -3.93 24.71 44.98
C ILE A 19 -3.23 25.96 44.44
N ASP A 20 -2.03 26.28 44.97
CA ASP A 20 -1.18 27.36 44.46
C ASP A 20 -0.57 26.97 43.11
N ASN A 21 -0.46 27.96 42.17
CA ASN A 21 0.17 27.77 40.85
C ASN A 21 1.57 27.20 40.95
N LYS A 22 2.32 27.48 42.04
CA LYS A 22 3.64 26.88 42.28
C LYS A 22 3.57 25.37 42.59
N ALA A 23 2.53 24.90 43.27
CA ALA A 23 2.31 23.47 43.50
C ALA A 23 1.95 22.74 42.17
N VAL A 24 1.21 23.39 41.31
CA VAL A 24 0.92 22.89 39.96
C VAL A 24 2.18 22.88 39.08
N GLU A 25 2.99 23.92 39.14
CA GLU A 25 4.29 23.97 38.44
C GLU A 25 5.26 22.89 38.96
N LEU A 26 5.34 22.71 40.26
CA LEU A 26 6.18 21.67 40.88
C LEU A 26 5.68 20.27 40.55
N TYR A 27 4.37 20.04 40.57
CA TYR A 27 3.74 18.78 40.16
C TYR A 27 4.01 18.48 38.66
N ASN A 28 3.90 19.49 37.81
CA ASN A 28 4.23 19.38 36.39
C ASN A 28 5.74 19.18 36.16
N TYR A 29 6.60 19.87 36.93
CA TYR A 29 8.06 19.66 36.86
C TYR A 29 8.47 18.24 37.29
N ILE A 30 7.87 17.70 38.37
CA ILE A 30 8.17 16.36 38.86
C ILE A 30 7.62 15.28 37.92
N ASN A 31 6.45 15.53 37.28
CA ASN A 31 5.87 14.60 36.33
C ASN A 31 6.52 14.68 34.92
N ASN A 32 7.26 15.74 34.63
CA ASN A 32 8.01 15.90 33.37
C ASN A 32 9.42 15.31 33.43
N VAL A 33 9.85 14.69 34.53
CA VAL A 33 11.21 14.10 34.68
C VAL A 33 11.48 13.01 33.64
N ASN A 34 10.42 12.44 33.06
CA ASN A 34 10.49 11.35 32.09
C ASN A 34 10.01 11.72 30.68
N GLU A 35 9.77 13.00 30.43
CA GLU A 35 9.35 13.51 29.13
C GLU A 35 10.50 13.46 28.13
N TYR A 36 10.28 12.77 27.03
CA TYR A 36 11.19 12.75 25.89
C TYR A 36 10.58 13.58 24.76
N THR A 37 11.28 14.66 24.36
CA THR A 37 10.75 15.66 23.45
C THR A 37 11.56 15.75 22.16
N ILE A 38 10.85 15.84 21.03
CA ILE A 38 11.40 16.07 19.69
C ILE A 38 10.88 17.43 19.20
N VAL A 39 11.78 18.28 18.72
CA VAL A 39 11.44 19.56 18.13
C VAL A 39 11.30 19.41 16.62
N VAL A 40 10.15 19.79 16.06
CA VAL A 40 9.91 19.88 14.62
C VAL A 40 9.85 21.35 14.22
N PRO A 41 10.94 21.95 13.70
CA PRO A 41 11.03 23.41 13.53
C PRO A 41 10.02 24.01 12.57
N ASP A 42 9.63 23.26 11.52
CA ASP A 42 8.70 23.68 10.48
C ASP A 42 7.25 23.37 10.91
N ALA A 43 6.42 24.41 11.00
CA ALA A 43 5.03 24.30 11.43
C ALA A 43 4.15 23.52 10.41
N ASP A 44 4.46 23.63 9.10
CA ASP A 44 3.72 22.92 8.06
C ASP A 44 4.06 21.42 8.12
N VAL A 45 5.34 21.08 8.34
CA VAL A 45 5.78 19.71 8.57
C VAL A 45 5.12 19.13 9.82
N LEU A 46 5.13 19.87 10.93
CA LEU A 46 4.47 19.45 12.17
C LEU A 46 2.97 19.21 11.96
N SER A 47 2.28 20.12 11.28
CA SER A 47 0.85 19.96 10.94
C SER A 47 0.60 18.69 10.11
N CYS A 48 1.51 18.37 9.18
CA CYS A 48 1.47 17.14 8.41
C CYS A 48 1.69 15.90 9.28
N VAL A 49 2.63 15.94 10.23
CA VAL A 49 2.88 14.84 11.19
C VAL A 49 1.65 14.61 12.06
N CYS A 50 1.05 15.65 12.62
CA CYS A 50 -0.15 15.55 13.45
C CYS A 50 -1.36 15.05 12.66
N GLY A 51 -1.50 15.52 11.42
CA GLY A 51 -2.64 15.24 10.57
C GLY A 51 -3.93 15.96 10.99
N THR A 52 -4.97 15.84 10.16
CA THR A 52 -6.27 16.48 10.45
C THR A 52 -6.88 15.91 11.73
N ASN A 53 -7.19 16.77 12.71
CA ASN A 53 -7.75 16.40 14.02
C ASN A 53 -6.86 15.37 14.76
N ASP A 54 -5.55 15.50 14.64
CA ASP A 54 -4.54 14.63 15.28
C ASP A 54 -4.69 13.14 14.96
N ASN A 55 -5.31 12.83 13.82
CA ASN A 55 -5.54 11.43 13.43
C ASN A 55 -4.24 10.64 13.23
N ASN A 56 -3.18 11.31 12.78
CA ASN A 56 -1.88 10.69 12.59
C ASN A 56 -1.21 10.40 13.95
N LEU A 57 -1.31 11.33 14.90
CA LEU A 57 -0.78 11.12 16.26
C LEU A 57 -1.45 9.93 16.94
N LYS A 58 -2.77 9.76 16.79
CA LYS A 58 -3.49 8.61 17.32
C LYS A 58 -2.98 7.27 16.78
N LEU A 59 -2.53 7.22 15.53
CA LEU A 59 -1.92 6.02 14.96
C LEU A 59 -0.56 5.74 15.61
N ILE A 60 0.25 6.79 15.81
CA ILE A 60 1.55 6.70 16.48
C ILE A 60 1.37 6.28 17.95
N GLU A 61 0.43 6.89 18.69
CA GLU A 61 0.07 6.54 20.06
C GLU A 61 -0.32 5.06 20.20
N ASN A 62 -1.20 4.58 19.31
CA ASN A 62 -1.63 3.18 19.31
C ASN A 62 -0.47 2.22 19.06
N HIS A 63 0.49 2.60 18.21
CA HIS A 63 1.67 1.79 17.94
C HIS A 63 2.65 1.77 19.13
N LEU A 64 2.89 2.94 19.73
CA LEU A 64 3.80 3.07 20.86
C LEU A 64 3.21 2.57 22.20
N GLY A 65 1.87 2.46 22.27
CA GLY A 65 1.17 2.15 23.51
C GLY A 65 1.25 3.25 24.58
N THR A 66 1.64 4.48 24.18
CA THR A 66 1.76 5.65 25.08
C THR A 66 1.24 6.92 24.38
N PRO A 67 0.62 7.86 25.13
CA PRO A 67 0.17 9.13 24.58
C PRO A 67 1.32 9.98 24.02
N VAL A 68 1.04 10.70 22.92
CA VAL A 68 1.93 11.69 22.32
C VAL A 68 1.33 13.07 22.52
N PHE A 69 2.09 13.98 23.11
CA PHE A 69 1.66 15.32 23.39
C PHE A 69 2.28 16.31 22.41
N THR A 70 1.51 17.35 22.06
CA THR A 70 1.99 18.44 21.21
C THR A 70 1.97 19.76 22.00
N ARG A 71 3.08 20.50 21.97
CA ARG A 71 3.17 21.82 22.57
C ARG A 71 4.01 22.75 21.69
N GLY A 72 3.35 23.68 21.02
CA GLY A 72 4.05 24.55 20.06
C GLY A 72 4.60 23.75 18.90
N ASN A 73 5.93 23.73 18.76
CA ASN A 73 6.64 22.95 17.74
C ASN A 73 7.30 21.65 18.31
N GLU A 74 6.86 21.22 19.47
CA GLU A 74 7.39 20.05 20.17
C GLU A 74 6.39 18.91 20.16
N LEU A 75 6.90 17.70 19.97
CA LEU A 75 6.21 16.43 20.14
C LEU A 75 6.87 15.69 21.30
N SER A 76 6.11 15.24 22.27
CA SER A 76 6.67 14.57 23.45
C SER A 76 5.92 13.30 23.83
N VAL A 77 6.64 12.36 24.44
CA VAL A 77 6.12 11.15 25.08
C VAL A 77 6.61 11.09 26.51
N ASN A 78 5.75 10.66 27.43
CA ASN A 78 6.09 10.54 28.83
C ASN A 78 6.33 9.05 29.18
N THR A 79 7.59 8.62 29.13
CA THR A 79 7.97 7.22 29.34
C THR A 79 9.41 7.09 29.82
N ASP A 80 9.65 6.11 30.71
CA ASP A 80 10.99 5.70 31.16
C ASP A 80 11.61 4.64 30.25
N ASP A 81 10.81 4.01 29.39
CA ASP A 81 11.27 2.96 28.50
C ASP A 81 12.11 3.55 27.35
N SER A 82 13.40 3.24 27.37
CA SER A 82 14.33 3.67 26.34
C SER A 82 13.99 3.12 24.94
N SER A 83 13.34 1.97 24.87
CA SER A 83 12.92 1.38 23.59
C SER A 83 11.80 2.18 22.95
N VAL A 84 10.83 2.63 23.76
CA VAL A 84 9.73 3.49 23.29
C VAL A 84 10.25 4.85 22.84
N ARG A 85 11.24 5.44 23.55
CA ARG A 85 11.87 6.70 23.15
C ARG A 85 12.59 6.57 21.81
N GLN A 86 13.37 5.50 21.62
CA GLN A 86 14.06 5.24 20.37
C GLN A 86 13.08 4.98 19.20
N GLU A 87 11.99 4.25 19.49
CA GLU A 87 10.94 4.01 18.52
C GLU A 87 10.25 5.32 18.11
N PHE A 88 9.89 6.15 19.09
CA PHE A 88 9.28 7.45 18.85
C PHE A 88 10.20 8.35 18.00
N GLN A 89 11.50 8.46 18.36
CA GLN A 89 12.46 9.22 17.57
C GLN A 89 12.53 8.72 16.12
N TYR A 90 12.68 7.40 15.94
CA TYR A 90 12.75 6.79 14.62
C TYR A 90 11.50 7.10 13.76
N ILE A 91 10.31 6.97 14.35
CA ILE A 91 9.03 7.24 13.64
C ILE A 91 8.97 8.70 13.20
N ILE A 92 9.25 9.65 14.12
CA ILE A 92 9.15 11.07 13.81
C ILE A 92 10.20 11.48 12.76
N ASP A 93 11.46 11.06 12.93
CA ASP A 93 12.53 11.38 11.98
C ASP A 93 12.18 10.89 10.56
N ARG A 94 11.71 9.64 10.44
CA ARG A 94 11.34 9.07 9.14
C ARG A 94 10.16 9.80 8.48
N ILE A 95 9.13 10.17 9.26
CA ILE A 95 7.98 10.92 8.74
C ILE A 95 8.44 12.31 8.27
N VAL A 96 9.26 12.99 9.05
CA VAL A 96 9.79 14.34 8.74
C VAL A 96 10.66 14.28 7.48
N ASP A 97 11.55 13.30 7.35
CA ASP A 97 12.39 13.11 6.16
C ASP A 97 11.54 12.95 4.90
N GLU A 98 10.54 12.06 4.94
CA GLU A 98 9.67 11.80 3.79
C GLU A 98 8.78 13.00 3.41
N ILE A 99 8.38 13.83 4.39
CA ILE A 99 7.65 15.09 4.13
C ILE A 99 8.59 16.11 3.47
N ASN A 100 9.82 16.24 3.96
CA ASN A 100 10.83 17.15 3.42
C ASN A 100 11.23 16.76 1.98
N ASP A 101 11.21 15.48 1.64
CA ASP A 101 11.40 14.97 0.27
C ASP A 101 10.20 15.30 -0.67
N GLY A 102 9.20 16.04 -0.19
CA GLY A 102 8.08 16.54 -0.97
C GLY A 102 6.85 15.62 -1.00
N SER A 103 6.83 14.59 -0.18
CA SER A 103 5.67 13.70 -0.05
C SER A 103 4.54 14.34 0.74
N ARG A 104 3.33 14.45 0.14
CA ARG A 104 2.17 15.09 0.76
C ARG A 104 1.14 14.12 1.36
N ASN A 105 1.27 12.82 1.10
CA ASN A 105 0.32 11.83 1.61
C ASN A 105 0.79 11.23 2.93
N THR A 106 0.69 12.02 4.00
CA THR A 106 1.19 11.66 5.33
C THR A 106 0.57 10.40 5.91
N GLY A 107 -0.70 10.11 5.63
CA GLY A 107 -1.35 8.88 6.09
C GLY A 107 -0.70 7.61 5.54
N ASP A 108 -0.29 7.61 4.27
CA ASP A 108 0.40 6.46 3.66
C ASP A 108 1.84 6.33 4.18
N ILE A 109 2.53 7.45 4.41
CA ILE A 109 3.86 7.48 5.02
C ILE A 109 3.81 6.84 6.41
N ILE A 110 2.90 7.31 7.26
CA ILE A 110 2.76 6.81 8.63
C ILE A 110 2.41 5.33 8.64
N ALA A 111 1.44 4.90 7.83
CA ALA A 111 1.12 3.48 7.71
C ALA A 111 2.33 2.64 7.28
N SER A 112 3.15 3.15 6.38
CA SER A 112 4.38 2.49 5.94
C SER A 112 5.41 2.42 7.09
N VAL A 113 5.65 3.52 7.79
CA VAL A 113 6.63 3.58 8.88
C VAL A 113 6.23 2.69 10.05
N LEU A 114 4.94 2.64 10.41
CA LEU A 114 4.45 1.89 11.56
C LEU A 114 4.30 0.37 11.28
N ASN A 115 3.97 -0.03 10.05
CA ASN A 115 3.57 -1.40 9.74
C ASN A 115 4.64 -2.23 9.03
N ILE A 116 5.79 -1.63 8.68
CA ILE A 116 6.86 -2.32 7.97
C ILE A 116 8.03 -2.56 8.92
N GLU A 117 8.55 -3.78 8.91
CA GLU A 117 9.73 -4.11 9.70
C GLU A 117 10.91 -3.19 9.36
N ARG A 118 11.61 -2.68 10.39
CA ARG A 118 12.76 -1.76 10.27
C ARG A 118 13.88 -2.22 9.33
N ARG A 119 13.93 -3.52 9.00
CA ARG A 119 14.93 -4.11 8.09
C ARG A 119 14.67 -3.79 6.61
N ALA A 120 13.46 -3.42 6.25
CA ALA A 120 13.13 -2.98 4.91
C ALA A 120 13.27 -1.46 4.86
N ASP A 121 14.33 -0.98 4.22
CA ASP A 121 14.52 0.44 3.96
C ASP A 121 13.29 0.98 3.22
N VAL A 122 12.66 2.04 3.74
CA VAL A 122 11.46 2.66 3.15
C VAL A 122 11.73 3.08 1.69
N GLU A 123 12.97 3.50 1.37
CA GLU A 123 13.37 3.75 -0.01
C GLU A 123 13.29 2.51 -0.89
N GLN A 124 13.66 1.35 -0.35
CA GLN A 124 13.62 0.09 -1.10
C GLN A 124 12.21 -0.46 -1.28
N THR A 125 11.28 -0.10 -0.41
CA THR A 125 9.89 -0.58 -0.45
C THR A 125 8.92 0.43 -1.07
N SER A 126 9.26 1.72 -1.13
CA SER A 126 8.45 2.73 -1.81
C SER A 126 8.67 2.75 -3.32
N ILE A 127 7.67 3.20 -4.09
CA ILE A 127 7.77 3.34 -5.54
C ILE A 127 7.76 4.82 -5.91
N LEU A 128 8.90 5.31 -6.39
CA LEU A 128 9.03 6.65 -6.97
C LEU A 128 9.02 6.54 -8.50
N VAL A 129 7.92 6.97 -9.10
CA VAL A 129 7.76 6.99 -10.56
C VAL A 129 8.26 8.35 -11.08
N PRO A 130 9.16 8.41 -12.07
CA PRO A 130 9.59 9.68 -12.66
C PRO A 130 8.42 10.52 -13.18
N GLY A 131 8.31 11.76 -12.71
CA GLY A 131 7.20 12.64 -13.05
C GLY A 131 5.87 12.31 -12.36
N ALA A 132 5.90 11.50 -11.31
CA ALA A 132 4.74 11.14 -10.52
C ALA A 132 4.15 12.34 -9.77
N LEU A 133 2.85 12.25 -9.52
CA LEU A 133 2.12 13.19 -8.65
C LEU A 133 2.48 12.98 -7.19
N ARG A 134 2.89 11.76 -6.83
CA ARG A 134 3.26 11.36 -5.46
C ARG A 134 4.12 10.10 -5.43
N LYS A 135 4.92 9.94 -4.40
CA LYS A 135 5.60 8.70 -4.05
C LYS A 135 4.57 7.70 -3.50
N ILE A 136 4.71 6.42 -3.81
CA ILE A 136 3.77 5.37 -3.41
C ILE A 136 4.43 4.54 -2.32
N TYR A 137 3.76 4.44 -1.18
CA TYR A 137 4.21 3.69 -0.02
C TYR A 137 3.37 2.42 0.15
N PRO A 138 3.99 1.28 0.47
CA PRO A 138 3.25 0.13 0.97
C PRO A 138 2.65 0.46 2.34
N ARG A 139 1.46 -0.02 2.62
CA ARG A 139 0.74 0.19 3.89
C ARG A 139 0.86 -0.99 4.83
N THR A 140 1.34 -2.13 4.32
CA THR A 140 1.51 -3.37 5.08
C THR A 140 2.82 -4.05 4.67
N GLN A 141 3.30 -4.94 5.53
CA GLN A 141 4.48 -5.74 5.25
C GLN A 141 4.33 -6.59 3.98
N ASN A 142 3.16 -7.22 3.77
CA ASN A 142 2.91 -8.02 2.57
C ASN A 142 2.99 -7.19 1.28
N GLN A 143 2.53 -5.93 1.30
CA GLN A 143 2.67 -5.01 0.17
C GLN A 143 4.14 -4.62 -0.07
N ALA A 144 4.92 -4.39 1.00
CA ALA A 144 6.35 -4.14 0.91
C ALA A 144 7.10 -5.33 0.30
N ASP A 145 6.81 -6.52 0.78
CA ASP A 145 7.40 -7.78 0.26
C ASP A 145 7.05 -7.98 -1.22
N TYR A 146 5.83 -7.65 -1.62
CA TYR A 146 5.42 -7.69 -3.02
C TYR A 146 6.22 -6.71 -3.90
N ILE A 147 6.42 -5.47 -3.46
CA ILE A 147 7.25 -4.49 -4.17
C ILE A 147 8.69 -5.00 -4.30
N MET A 148 9.26 -5.50 -3.21
CA MET A 148 10.62 -6.07 -3.23
C MET A 148 10.71 -7.29 -4.14
N SER A 149 9.68 -8.13 -4.16
CA SER A 149 9.58 -9.30 -5.04
C SER A 149 9.58 -8.89 -6.52
N MET A 150 8.80 -7.86 -6.91
CA MET A 150 8.79 -7.31 -8.28
C MET A 150 10.16 -6.76 -8.71
N ARG A 151 10.97 -6.30 -7.78
CA ARG A 151 12.32 -5.81 -8.08
C ARG A 151 13.33 -6.94 -8.26
N ARG A 152 13.23 -7.99 -7.42
CA ARG A 152 14.17 -9.11 -7.39
C ARG A 152 13.95 -10.13 -8.50
N HIS A 153 12.68 -10.40 -8.84
CA HIS A 153 12.33 -11.47 -9.78
C HIS A 153 11.83 -10.91 -11.11
N ASP A 154 12.05 -11.66 -12.17
CA ASP A 154 11.53 -11.29 -13.48
C ASP A 154 10.09 -11.78 -13.70
N MET A 155 9.64 -12.76 -12.92
CA MET A 155 8.25 -13.19 -12.89
C MET A 155 7.73 -13.20 -11.46
N VAL A 156 6.59 -12.54 -11.23
CA VAL A 156 6.00 -12.40 -9.90
C VAL A 156 4.50 -12.67 -9.95
N PHE A 157 4.04 -13.55 -9.09
CA PHE A 157 2.63 -13.79 -8.81
C PHE A 157 2.24 -13.06 -7.52
N CYS A 158 1.11 -12.36 -7.56
CA CYS A 158 0.49 -11.76 -6.40
C CYS A 158 -1.00 -12.08 -6.38
N TYR A 159 -1.45 -12.80 -5.37
CA TYR A 159 -2.85 -13.20 -5.22
C TYR A 159 -3.38 -12.87 -3.84
N GLY A 160 -4.70 -12.64 -3.74
CA GLY A 160 -5.35 -12.29 -2.47
C GLY A 160 -6.60 -11.45 -2.69
N ALA A 161 -7.19 -10.97 -1.58
CA ALA A 161 -8.48 -10.31 -1.56
C ALA A 161 -8.56 -9.07 -2.48
N ALA A 162 -9.73 -8.81 -3.03
CA ALA A 162 -9.98 -7.59 -3.80
C ALA A 162 -9.76 -6.33 -2.96
N GLY A 163 -9.13 -5.30 -3.55
CA GLY A 163 -8.81 -4.05 -2.86
C GLY A 163 -7.57 -4.08 -1.96
N SER A 164 -6.76 -5.14 -1.98
CA SER A 164 -5.48 -5.23 -1.27
C SER A 164 -4.31 -4.52 -1.99
N GLY A 165 -4.55 -3.91 -3.17
CA GLY A 165 -3.55 -3.12 -3.88
C GLY A 165 -2.71 -3.87 -4.93
N LYS A 166 -2.98 -5.15 -5.20
CA LYS A 166 -2.21 -5.98 -6.17
C LYS A 166 -1.97 -5.28 -7.50
N THR A 167 -3.05 -4.95 -8.18
CA THR A 167 -3.02 -4.33 -9.52
C THR A 167 -2.42 -2.93 -9.47
N PHE A 168 -2.76 -2.13 -8.47
CA PHE A 168 -2.25 -0.78 -8.29
C PHE A 168 -0.72 -0.76 -8.11
N LEU A 169 -0.17 -1.62 -7.24
CA LEU A 169 1.27 -1.72 -7.02
C LEU A 169 2.01 -2.27 -8.25
N ALA A 170 1.42 -3.25 -8.96
CA ALA A 170 1.97 -3.74 -10.21
C ALA A 170 2.04 -2.65 -11.29
N VAL A 171 0.97 -1.84 -11.44
CA VAL A 171 0.92 -0.70 -12.38
C VAL A 171 1.95 0.36 -11.99
N ALA A 172 2.07 0.67 -10.69
CA ALA A 172 3.04 1.64 -10.20
C ALA A 172 4.49 1.23 -10.49
N GLU A 173 4.86 -0.02 -10.19
CA GLU A 173 6.20 -0.53 -10.45
C GLU A 173 6.48 -0.63 -11.97
N ALA A 174 5.48 -1.00 -12.75
CA ALA A 174 5.59 -1.02 -14.21
C ALA A 174 5.80 0.37 -14.82
N LEU A 175 5.08 1.40 -14.34
CA LEU A 175 5.30 2.79 -14.72
C LEU A 175 6.70 3.28 -14.31
N ARG A 176 7.18 2.89 -13.13
CA ARG A 176 8.54 3.19 -12.69
C ARG A 176 9.56 2.63 -13.66
N LEU A 177 9.44 1.36 -14.03
CA LEU A 177 10.32 0.67 -14.96
C LEU A 177 10.29 1.30 -16.37
N LEU A 178 9.11 1.71 -16.84
CA LEU A 178 8.93 2.35 -18.15
C LEU A 178 9.53 3.76 -18.16
N LEU A 179 9.16 4.61 -17.20
CA LEU A 179 9.57 6.01 -17.18
C LEU A 179 11.02 6.22 -16.74
N SER A 180 11.60 5.29 -15.98
CA SER A 180 13.05 5.24 -15.74
C SER A 180 13.85 4.61 -16.91
N ARG A 181 13.18 4.27 -18.03
CA ARG A 181 13.77 3.65 -19.23
C ARG A 181 14.43 2.30 -18.99
N GLN A 182 14.10 1.62 -17.91
CA GLN A 182 14.58 0.26 -17.66
C GLN A 182 13.85 -0.77 -18.52
N LYS A 183 12.62 -0.45 -18.93
CA LYS A 183 11.84 -1.20 -19.91
C LYS A 183 11.34 -0.25 -21.00
N SER A 184 11.23 -0.76 -22.22
CA SER A 184 10.80 0.04 -23.37
C SER A 184 9.29 0.08 -23.54
N LYS A 185 8.57 -0.89 -22.97
CA LYS A 185 7.12 -1.03 -23.13
C LYS A 185 6.46 -1.59 -21.87
N MET A 186 5.26 -1.11 -21.60
CA MET A 186 4.35 -1.65 -20.58
C MET A 186 3.15 -2.26 -21.28
N ILE A 187 2.84 -3.51 -20.98
CA ILE A 187 1.73 -4.24 -21.59
C ILE A 187 0.83 -4.71 -20.48
N ILE A 188 -0.44 -4.33 -20.52
CA ILE A 188 -1.45 -4.77 -19.56
C ILE A 188 -2.44 -5.68 -20.27
N SER A 189 -2.66 -6.86 -19.71
CA SER A 189 -3.57 -7.86 -20.24
C SER A 189 -4.56 -8.30 -19.18
N ARG A 190 -5.78 -8.59 -19.61
CA ARG A 190 -6.85 -9.14 -18.77
C ARG A 190 -7.60 -10.21 -19.54
N PRO A 191 -7.95 -11.36 -18.93
CA PRO A 191 -8.89 -12.29 -19.54
C PRO A 191 -10.26 -11.63 -19.64
N VAL A 192 -10.87 -11.74 -20.81
CA VAL A 192 -12.25 -11.30 -21.00
C VAL A 192 -13.13 -12.48 -20.70
N VAL A 193 -13.81 -12.45 -19.56
CA VAL A 193 -14.84 -13.42 -19.20
C VAL A 193 -16.19 -12.76 -19.44
N GLU A 194 -17.03 -13.36 -20.22
CA GLU A 194 -18.40 -12.92 -20.44
C GLU A 194 -19.22 -13.22 -19.18
N ALA A 195 -19.20 -12.29 -18.21
CA ALA A 195 -20.04 -12.38 -17.01
C ALA A 195 -21.48 -12.02 -17.38
N GLY A 196 -22.21 -12.97 -17.97
CA GLY A 196 -23.66 -12.84 -18.20
C GLY A 196 -24.09 -11.95 -19.36
N GLU A 197 -23.31 -10.96 -19.77
CA GLU A 197 -23.51 -10.14 -20.96
C GLU A 197 -22.43 -10.46 -21.99
N SER A 198 -22.81 -11.09 -23.10
CA SER A 198 -21.84 -11.37 -24.17
C SER A 198 -21.34 -10.06 -24.77
N LEU A 199 -20.04 -9.96 -25.02
CA LEU A 199 -19.41 -8.82 -25.76
C LEU A 199 -20.17 -8.44 -27.04
N GLY A 200 -20.98 -9.38 -27.59
CA GLY A 200 -21.85 -9.15 -28.75
C GLY A 200 -23.00 -8.17 -28.51
N PHE A 201 -23.45 -7.94 -27.28
CA PHE A 201 -24.58 -7.05 -26.97
C PHE A 201 -24.17 -5.58 -26.73
N LEU A 202 -22.88 -5.29 -26.51
CA LEU A 202 -22.43 -3.90 -26.36
C LEU A 202 -22.35 -3.22 -27.73
N PRO A 203 -22.90 -1.99 -27.89
CA PRO A 203 -22.80 -1.22 -29.12
C PRO A 203 -21.34 -0.72 -29.33
N GLY A 204 -20.96 -0.52 -30.60
CA GLY A 204 -19.64 -0.01 -30.95
C GLY A 204 -18.70 -1.06 -31.53
N ASP A 205 -17.49 -0.62 -31.86
CA ASP A 205 -16.40 -1.47 -32.33
C ASP A 205 -15.80 -2.31 -31.16
N LEU A 206 -14.86 -3.18 -31.48
CA LEU A 206 -14.25 -4.05 -30.46
C LEU A 206 -13.52 -3.25 -29.37
N GLN A 207 -12.96 -2.10 -29.70
CA GLN A 207 -12.28 -1.24 -28.73
C GLN A 207 -13.28 -0.57 -27.79
N ASP A 208 -14.40 -0.10 -28.29
CA ASP A 208 -15.48 0.48 -27.49
C ASP A 208 -16.05 -0.54 -26.49
N LYS A 209 -16.20 -1.79 -26.92
CA LYS A 209 -16.68 -2.89 -26.05
C LYS A 209 -15.67 -3.28 -24.96
N LEU A 210 -14.39 -3.09 -25.19
CA LEU A 210 -13.31 -3.39 -24.23
C LEU A 210 -13.06 -2.25 -23.24
N ASN A 211 -13.39 -1.00 -23.62
CA ASN A 211 -13.12 0.19 -22.80
C ASN A 211 -13.59 0.08 -21.33
N PRO A 212 -14.78 -0.44 -20.98
CA PRO A 212 -15.19 -0.59 -19.58
C PRO A 212 -14.24 -1.47 -18.78
N TYR A 213 -13.69 -2.53 -19.38
CA TYR A 213 -12.77 -3.46 -18.72
C TYR A 213 -11.35 -2.89 -18.57
N LEU A 214 -11.01 -1.88 -19.38
CA LEU A 214 -9.70 -1.25 -19.40
C LEU A 214 -9.65 0.01 -18.51
N ARG A 215 -10.81 0.61 -18.21
CA ARG A 215 -10.91 1.85 -17.41
C ARG A 215 -10.20 1.79 -16.07
N PRO A 216 -10.27 0.70 -15.27
CA PRO A 216 -9.56 0.63 -13.99
C PRO A 216 -8.04 0.81 -14.10
N PHE A 217 -7.42 0.44 -15.24
CA PHE A 217 -5.99 0.65 -15.45
C PHE A 217 -5.66 2.10 -15.74
N TYR A 218 -6.50 2.78 -16.54
CA TYR A 218 -6.35 4.21 -16.75
C TYR A 218 -6.49 4.98 -15.44
N ASP A 219 -7.51 4.65 -14.64
CA ASP A 219 -7.74 5.27 -13.34
C ASP A 219 -6.53 5.04 -12.39
N ALA A 220 -5.99 3.82 -12.36
CA ALA A 220 -4.79 3.51 -11.57
C ALA A 220 -3.57 4.32 -12.04
N MET A 221 -3.34 4.43 -13.35
CA MET A 221 -2.23 5.22 -13.91
C MET A 221 -2.40 6.72 -13.64
N GLU A 222 -3.62 7.25 -13.83
CA GLU A 222 -3.96 8.66 -13.61
C GLU A 222 -3.86 9.08 -12.13
N MET A 223 -3.97 8.14 -11.20
CA MET A 223 -3.67 8.36 -9.78
C MET A 223 -2.16 8.53 -9.49
N ILE A 224 -1.30 8.06 -10.38
CA ILE A 224 0.15 8.01 -10.19
C ILE A 224 0.84 9.13 -10.98
N ILE A 225 0.50 9.29 -12.26
CA ILE A 225 1.09 10.27 -13.17
C ILE A 225 0.00 11.12 -13.83
N PRO A 226 0.32 12.34 -14.31
CA PRO A 226 -0.65 13.20 -14.99
C PRO A 226 -1.32 12.52 -16.18
N ARG A 227 -2.62 12.70 -16.31
CA ARG A 227 -3.47 12.15 -17.39
C ARG A 227 -2.89 12.37 -18.78
N GLU A 228 -2.38 13.57 -19.03
CA GLU A 228 -1.76 13.91 -20.33
C GLU A 228 -0.51 13.07 -20.62
N THR A 229 0.21 12.68 -19.57
CA THR A 229 1.36 11.77 -19.71
C THR A 229 0.91 10.37 -20.05
N VAL A 230 -0.15 9.85 -19.39
CA VAL A 230 -0.75 8.55 -19.72
C VAL A 230 -1.17 8.53 -21.19
N LYS A 231 -1.91 9.55 -21.63
CA LYS A 231 -2.38 9.68 -23.02
C LYS A 231 -1.23 9.62 -24.02
N ARG A 232 -0.18 10.42 -23.80
CA ARG A 232 1.02 10.45 -24.69
C ARG A 232 1.71 9.08 -24.75
N LEU A 233 1.82 8.37 -23.64
CA LEU A 233 2.47 7.06 -23.59
C LEU A 233 1.67 5.99 -24.34
N VAL A 234 0.34 6.04 -24.27
CA VAL A 234 -0.57 5.15 -25.01
C VAL A 234 -0.50 5.47 -26.51
N GLU A 235 -0.60 6.73 -26.90
CA GLU A 235 -0.51 7.16 -28.30
C GLU A 235 0.85 6.83 -28.94
N ALA A 236 1.93 6.91 -28.16
CA ALA A 236 3.27 6.51 -28.58
C ALA A 236 3.46 4.98 -28.61
N GLY A 237 2.47 4.18 -28.18
CA GLY A 237 2.57 2.73 -28.10
C GLY A 237 3.54 2.22 -27.04
N ALA A 238 3.98 3.09 -26.11
CA ALA A 238 4.80 2.72 -24.95
C ALA A 238 3.98 1.99 -23.89
N ILE A 239 2.68 2.31 -23.80
CA ILE A 239 1.70 1.56 -23.00
C ILE A 239 0.70 0.92 -23.98
N GLU A 240 0.51 -0.38 -23.84
CA GLU A 240 -0.46 -1.18 -24.57
C GLU A 240 -1.39 -1.88 -23.58
N ILE A 241 -2.70 -1.75 -23.77
CA ILE A 241 -3.70 -2.49 -22.99
C ILE A 241 -4.49 -3.36 -23.95
N ALA A 242 -4.43 -4.67 -23.78
CA ALA A 242 -5.00 -5.61 -24.73
C ALA A 242 -5.57 -6.87 -24.04
N PRO A 243 -6.67 -7.45 -24.57
CA PRO A 243 -7.19 -8.71 -24.11
C PRO A 243 -6.15 -9.83 -24.17
N LEU A 244 -6.24 -10.78 -23.26
CA LEU A 244 -5.32 -11.92 -23.18
C LEU A 244 -5.19 -12.69 -24.50
N ALA A 245 -6.28 -12.82 -25.25
CA ALA A 245 -6.28 -13.50 -26.56
C ALA A 245 -5.30 -12.89 -27.57
N TYR A 246 -5.03 -11.58 -27.47
CA TYR A 246 -4.10 -10.88 -28.39
C TYR A 246 -2.62 -11.08 -28.02
N MET A 247 -2.33 -11.78 -26.95
CA MET A 247 -0.96 -12.16 -26.57
C MET A 247 -0.47 -13.37 -27.34
N ARG A 248 -1.37 -14.13 -27.98
CA ARG A 248 -1.03 -15.36 -28.68
C ARG A 248 -0.07 -15.10 -29.86
N GLY A 249 1.00 -15.90 -29.97
CA GLY A 249 1.98 -15.78 -31.05
C GLY A 249 2.98 -14.64 -30.92
N ARG A 250 2.90 -13.85 -29.86
CA ARG A 250 3.83 -12.73 -29.59
C ARG A 250 5.02 -13.20 -28.75
N THR A 251 6.15 -12.51 -28.89
CA THR A 251 7.28 -12.56 -27.96
C THR A 251 7.53 -11.14 -27.47
N LEU A 252 7.47 -10.93 -26.16
CA LEU A 252 7.45 -9.63 -25.51
C LEU A 252 8.81 -9.34 -24.89
N ASN A 253 9.72 -8.77 -25.69
CA ASN A 253 11.07 -8.45 -25.24
C ASN A 253 11.13 -7.07 -24.58
N ASN A 254 12.07 -6.90 -23.64
CA ASN A 254 12.39 -5.63 -22.97
C ASN A 254 11.15 -4.86 -22.49
N SER A 255 10.17 -5.57 -21.99
CA SER A 255 8.86 -5.05 -21.58
C SER A 255 8.51 -5.45 -20.16
N VAL A 256 7.63 -4.70 -19.52
CA VAL A 256 6.94 -5.11 -18.31
C VAL A 256 5.50 -5.47 -18.66
N ILE A 257 5.08 -6.67 -18.29
CA ILE A 257 3.81 -7.27 -18.70
C ILE A 257 2.99 -7.55 -17.45
N ILE A 258 1.77 -7.05 -17.40
CA ILE A 258 0.83 -7.29 -16.30
C ILE A 258 -0.31 -8.15 -16.80
N LEU A 259 -0.60 -9.25 -16.12
CA LEU A 259 -1.84 -10.00 -16.26
C LEU A 259 -2.69 -9.78 -15.03
N ASP A 260 -3.80 -9.08 -15.18
CA ASP A 260 -4.74 -8.82 -14.10
C ASP A 260 -5.95 -9.76 -14.20
N GLU A 261 -6.68 -9.94 -13.08
CA GLU A 261 -7.80 -10.88 -12.94
C GLU A 261 -7.43 -12.30 -13.42
N ALA A 262 -6.21 -12.70 -13.13
CA ALA A 262 -5.60 -13.94 -13.64
C ALA A 262 -6.32 -15.22 -13.18
N GLN A 263 -7.14 -15.16 -12.10
CA GLN A 263 -8.01 -16.25 -11.67
C GLN A 263 -9.02 -16.68 -12.74
N ASN A 264 -9.34 -15.74 -13.65
CA ASN A 264 -10.30 -15.97 -14.74
C ASN A 264 -9.63 -16.49 -16.02
N THR A 265 -8.38 -16.96 -15.95
CA THR A 265 -7.72 -17.69 -17.04
C THR A 265 -7.93 -19.20 -16.90
N THR A 266 -8.03 -19.92 -18.03
CA THR A 266 -7.84 -21.38 -18.03
C THR A 266 -6.36 -21.74 -17.89
N VAL A 267 -6.05 -23.01 -17.61
CA VAL A 267 -4.67 -23.49 -17.52
C VAL A 267 -3.90 -23.26 -18.83
N GLU A 268 -4.57 -23.49 -19.97
CA GLU A 268 -3.98 -23.29 -21.31
C GLU A 268 -3.71 -21.80 -21.59
N GLN A 269 -4.64 -20.92 -21.19
CA GLN A 269 -4.47 -19.48 -21.35
C GLN A 269 -3.33 -18.96 -20.49
N MET A 270 -3.22 -19.40 -19.23
CA MET A 270 -2.11 -19.04 -18.35
C MET A 270 -0.79 -19.51 -18.93
N LYS A 271 -0.68 -20.78 -19.34
CA LYS A 271 0.53 -21.32 -19.97
C LYS A 271 0.89 -20.52 -21.23
N MET A 272 -0.11 -20.25 -22.09
CA MET A 272 0.08 -19.43 -23.29
C MET A 272 0.66 -18.07 -22.95
N PHE A 273 0.14 -17.37 -21.93
CA PHE A 273 0.59 -16.06 -21.51
C PHE A 273 2.02 -16.09 -20.93
N LEU A 274 2.30 -16.96 -19.99
CA LEU A 274 3.61 -17.04 -19.32
C LEU A 274 4.74 -17.30 -20.33
N THR A 275 4.45 -18.05 -21.40
CA THR A 275 5.41 -18.33 -22.47
C THR A 275 5.57 -17.18 -23.49
N ARG A 276 4.93 -16.04 -23.27
CA ARG A 276 5.17 -14.79 -24.07
C ARG A 276 6.34 -13.98 -23.56
N MET A 277 6.81 -14.24 -22.35
CA MET A 277 7.96 -13.58 -21.78
C MET A 277 9.18 -13.75 -22.68
N GLY A 278 9.71 -12.64 -23.19
CA GLY A 278 10.90 -12.58 -24.03
C GLY A 278 12.12 -12.11 -23.24
N GLU A 279 13.21 -11.87 -23.97
CA GLU A 279 14.46 -11.42 -23.36
C GLU A 279 14.29 -10.05 -22.69
N GLY A 280 14.83 -9.93 -21.47
CA GLY A 280 14.75 -8.69 -20.70
C GLY A 280 13.34 -8.28 -20.29
N ALA A 281 12.35 -9.17 -20.33
CA ALA A 281 11.00 -8.88 -19.88
C ALA A 281 10.84 -9.09 -18.37
N LYS A 282 9.81 -8.42 -17.78
CA LYS A 282 9.27 -8.74 -16.46
C LYS A 282 7.77 -9.03 -16.56
N VAL A 283 7.30 -10.00 -15.79
CA VAL A 283 5.89 -10.42 -15.79
C VAL A 283 5.32 -10.34 -14.36
N PHE A 284 4.23 -9.59 -14.21
CA PHE A 284 3.47 -9.47 -12.97
C PHE A 284 2.08 -10.07 -13.18
N VAL A 285 1.76 -11.12 -12.43
CA VAL A 285 0.46 -11.81 -12.48
C VAL A 285 -0.30 -11.47 -11.22
N ALA A 286 -1.45 -10.81 -11.37
CA ALA A 286 -2.31 -10.40 -10.27
C ALA A 286 -3.68 -11.09 -10.36
N GLY A 287 -4.25 -11.51 -9.22
CA GLY A 287 -5.58 -12.09 -9.20
C GLY A 287 -6.13 -12.37 -7.81
N ASP A 288 -7.40 -12.71 -7.74
CA ASP A 288 -8.08 -13.12 -6.51
C ASP A 288 -8.56 -14.57 -6.64
N ILE A 289 -7.89 -15.48 -5.95
CA ILE A 289 -8.21 -16.92 -6.03
C ILE A 289 -9.58 -17.28 -5.46
N THR A 290 -10.23 -16.35 -4.74
CA THR A 290 -11.56 -16.55 -4.16
C THR A 290 -12.70 -16.09 -5.07
N GLN A 291 -12.39 -15.27 -6.09
CA GLN A 291 -13.35 -14.65 -7.00
C GLN A 291 -13.15 -15.14 -8.43
N THR A 292 -13.53 -16.37 -8.73
CA THR A 292 -13.46 -16.91 -10.09
C THR A 292 -14.81 -16.88 -10.78
N ASP A 293 -14.86 -16.30 -11.97
CA ASP A 293 -16.03 -16.29 -12.85
C ASP A 293 -16.02 -17.46 -13.85
N LEU A 294 -15.02 -18.34 -13.77
CA LEU A 294 -14.95 -19.52 -14.62
C LEU A 294 -16.05 -20.54 -14.29
N PRO A 295 -16.56 -21.29 -15.27
CA PRO A 295 -17.49 -22.38 -15.01
C PRO A 295 -16.94 -23.37 -13.96
N LYS A 296 -17.77 -23.86 -13.05
CA LYS A 296 -17.37 -24.74 -11.92
C LYS A 296 -16.48 -25.94 -12.29
N ARG A 297 -16.52 -26.39 -13.56
CA ARG A 297 -15.71 -27.51 -14.06
C ARG A 297 -14.36 -27.11 -14.65
N VAL A 298 -14.08 -25.81 -14.76
CA VAL A 298 -12.85 -25.28 -15.35
C VAL A 298 -11.90 -24.86 -14.24
N GLN A 299 -10.72 -25.44 -14.23
CA GLN A 299 -9.68 -25.10 -13.27
C GLN A 299 -9.09 -23.71 -13.58
N SER A 300 -8.97 -22.87 -12.57
CA SER A 300 -8.29 -21.59 -12.68
C SER A 300 -6.82 -21.78 -13.01
N GLY A 301 -6.37 -21.11 -14.07
CA GLY A 301 -4.98 -21.09 -14.50
C GLY A 301 -4.07 -20.43 -13.44
N LEU A 302 -4.55 -19.43 -12.70
CA LEU A 302 -3.80 -18.80 -11.61
C LEU A 302 -3.52 -19.81 -10.49
N VAL A 303 -4.54 -20.51 -10.02
CA VAL A 303 -4.39 -21.49 -8.93
C VAL A 303 -3.46 -22.63 -9.36
N HIS A 304 -3.66 -23.13 -10.58
CA HIS A 304 -2.80 -24.18 -11.14
C HIS A 304 -1.33 -23.73 -11.24
N ALA A 305 -1.08 -22.54 -11.82
CA ALA A 305 0.26 -22.02 -11.99
C ALA A 305 0.94 -21.69 -10.65
N ALA A 306 0.22 -21.11 -9.68
CA ALA A 306 0.76 -20.84 -8.36
C ALA A 306 1.24 -22.10 -7.65
N ASN A 307 0.49 -23.21 -7.75
CA ASN A 307 0.89 -24.49 -7.17
C ASN A 307 2.07 -25.12 -7.92
N LEU A 308 2.02 -25.13 -9.26
CA LEU A 308 3.02 -25.79 -10.10
C LEU A 308 4.38 -25.09 -10.04
N LEU A 309 4.39 -23.75 -10.04
CA LEU A 309 5.59 -22.93 -10.18
C LEU A 309 6.18 -22.47 -8.84
N SER A 310 5.53 -22.76 -7.71
CA SER A 310 5.97 -22.33 -6.36
C SER A 310 7.35 -22.84 -5.95
N SER A 311 7.81 -23.95 -6.55
CA SER A 311 9.15 -24.53 -6.29
C SER A 311 10.28 -23.85 -7.07
N ILE A 312 9.96 -23.00 -8.05
CA ILE A 312 10.94 -22.31 -8.89
C ILE A 312 11.37 -21.03 -8.16
N LYS A 313 12.61 -20.99 -7.67
CA LYS A 313 13.15 -19.91 -6.84
C LYS A 313 13.25 -18.57 -7.57
N GLU A 314 13.32 -18.57 -8.88
CA GLU A 314 13.39 -17.40 -9.74
C GLU A 314 12.02 -16.73 -9.93
N ILE A 315 10.94 -17.34 -9.43
CA ILE A 315 9.58 -16.81 -9.47
C ILE A 315 9.17 -16.32 -8.09
N GLY A 316 8.80 -15.04 -7.99
CA GLY A 316 8.26 -14.46 -6.77
C GLY A 316 6.81 -14.88 -6.54
N MET A 317 6.50 -15.42 -5.36
CA MET A 317 5.14 -15.77 -4.94
C MET A 317 4.73 -14.92 -3.75
N ASN A 318 3.69 -14.09 -3.91
CA ASN A 318 3.23 -13.15 -2.90
C ASN A 318 1.74 -13.34 -2.63
N ARG A 319 1.36 -13.32 -1.37
CA ARG A 319 -0.02 -13.41 -0.95
C ARG A 319 -0.39 -12.18 -0.14
N LEU A 320 -1.40 -11.45 -0.61
CA LEU A 320 -2.03 -10.38 0.16
C LEU A 320 -3.27 -10.95 0.87
N THR A 321 -3.50 -10.51 2.10
CA THR A 321 -4.57 -11.01 2.97
C THR A 321 -5.72 -10.00 3.09
N ALA A 322 -6.74 -10.33 3.85
CA ALA A 322 -7.81 -9.39 4.17
C ALA A 322 -7.32 -8.16 4.98
N GLU A 323 -6.22 -8.31 5.72
CA GLU A 323 -5.59 -7.21 6.49
C GLU A 323 -4.99 -6.15 5.57
N ASP A 324 -4.52 -6.55 4.38
CA ASP A 324 -3.96 -5.66 3.36
C ASP A 324 -5.03 -4.83 2.63
N VAL A 325 -6.32 -5.09 2.87
CA VAL A 325 -7.41 -4.42 2.18
C VAL A 325 -7.54 -2.98 2.64
N VAL A 326 -7.20 -2.07 1.73
CA VAL A 326 -7.31 -0.61 1.90
C VAL A 326 -8.67 -0.15 1.39
N ARG A 327 -9.72 -0.33 2.19
CA ARG A 327 -11.07 0.12 1.85
C ARG A 327 -11.60 1.09 2.90
N ASN A 328 -12.54 1.93 2.47
CA ASN A 328 -13.31 2.77 3.37
C ASN A 328 -13.90 1.90 4.50
N PRO A 329 -13.82 2.33 5.77
CA PRO A 329 -14.35 1.56 6.91
C PRO A 329 -15.81 1.14 6.75
N LEU A 330 -16.63 1.96 6.09
CA LEU A 330 -18.02 1.63 5.79
C LEU A 330 -18.11 0.47 4.79
N VAL A 331 -17.29 0.46 3.75
CA VAL A 331 -17.25 -0.63 2.76
C VAL A 331 -16.82 -1.94 3.41
N LYS A 332 -15.87 -1.92 4.35
CA LYS A 332 -15.52 -3.12 5.13
C LYS A 332 -16.71 -3.69 5.91
N LYS A 333 -17.52 -2.80 6.52
CA LYS A 333 -18.74 -3.21 7.24
C LYS A 333 -19.81 -3.78 6.31
N ILE A 334 -19.97 -3.20 5.11
CA ILE A 334 -20.92 -3.70 4.11
C ILE A 334 -20.51 -5.10 3.64
N VAL A 335 -19.26 -5.30 3.24
CA VAL A 335 -18.74 -6.61 2.81
C VAL A 335 -18.97 -7.66 3.89
N LYS A 336 -18.60 -7.35 5.14
CA LYS A 336 -18.81 -8.27 6.27
C LYS A 336 -20.27 -8.61 6.51
N ALA A 337 -21.20 -7.67 6.29
CA ALA A 337 -22.63 -7.95 6.43
C ALA A 337 -23.12 -8.96 5.40
N TYR A 338 -22.70 -8.82 4.12
CA TYR A 338 -23.05 -9.77 3.06
C TYR A 338 -22.41 -11.15 3.26
N GLU A 339 -21.16 -11.21 3.73
CA GLU A 339 -20.48 -12.48 4.04
C GLU A 339 -21.21 -13.25 5.17
N ASN A 340 -21.69 -12.54 6.20
CA ASN A 340 -22.46 -13.15 7.29
C ASN A 340 -23.80 -13.72 6.81
N GLU A 341 -24.51 -13.02 5.92
CA GLU A 341 -25.79 -13.49 5.34
C GLU A 341 -25.61 -14.76 4.51
N GLN A 342 -24.51 -14.88 3.76
CA GLN A 342 -24.20 -16.09 3.00
C GLN A 342 -23.91 -17.29 3.91
N ASN A 343 -23.17 -17.08 5.01
CA ASN A 343 -22.85 -18.14 5.97
C ASN A 343 -24.08 -18.59 6.79
N GLU A 344 -25.09 -17.74 6.97
CA GLU A 344 -26.36 -18.11 7.64
C GLU A 344 -27.32 -18.84 6.70
N SER A 345 -27.08 -18.83 5.39
CA SER A 345 -27.92 -19.42 4.35
C SER A 345 -27.42 -20.79 3.87
N GLU A 346 -26.24 -21.22 4.28
CA GLU A 346 -25.67 -22.57 4.10
C GLU A 346 -25.91 -23.43 5.37
#